data_83e33175c355c49253eb4d4526f72c23
#
_entry.id   83e33175c355c49253eb4d4526f72c23
#
_cell.length_a   1.000
_cell.length_b   1.000
_cell.length_c   1.000
_cell.angle_alpha   90.00
_cell.angle_beta   90.00
_cell.angle_gamma   90.00
#
_symmetry.space_group_name_H-M   'P 1'
#
loop_
_entity.id
_entity.type
_entity.pdbx_description
1 polymer ?
#
loop_
_entity_poly.entity_id
_entity_poly.type
_entity_poly.pdbx_seq_one_letter_code
_entity_poly.pdbx_strand_id
1 'polypeptide(L)'
;VAIGMTADRTVSDVLDESRGLRDVPQNMPKPTYVEMQLEDCLAEGRGVDLIVMGRPEGQECYCSANQMLRTFMDRMIGSYPTVVVDNEAGMEHISRRTTRDIDLLLVVSDASLAGARASRRIADLVGELELPVKRIAVVVDGAEEMAEPVASILTGDGLRVAGFVPHDPLIVEQELSAASLLELPDDSPAVQAVQEMLRGELEEDA
;
A
#
# COMPACT_ATOMS: atom_id res chain seq x y z
N VAL A 1 2.37 13.50 4.95
CA VAL A 1 2.06 12.06 5.01
C VAL A 1 1.92 11.66 6.48
N ALA A 2 1.04 10.69 6.78
CA ALA A 2 0.74 10.22 8.15
C ALA A 2 1.99 9.75 8.94
N ILE A 3 3.04 9.33 8.25
CA ILE A 3 4.32 8.91 8.87
C ILE A 3 5.31 10.06 9.10
N GLY A 4 4.89 11.33 8.98
CA GLY A 4 5.75 12.51 9.21
C GLY A 4 6.82 12.77 8.14
N MET A 5 6.83 12.00 7.05
CA MET A 5 7.76 12.17 5.93
C MET A 5 7.11 12.91 4.77
N THR A 6 7.90 13.63 4.00
CA THR A 6 7.50 14.27 2.74
C THR A 6 8.42 13.81 1.62
N ALA A 7 7.85 13.57 0.45
CA ALA A 7 8.61 13.34 -0.77
C ALA A 7 8.64 14.64 -1.57
N ASP A 8 9.82 15.12 -1.93
CA ASP A 8 9.99 16.33 -2.74
C ASP A 8 9.54 16.13 -4.18
N ARG A 9 9.60 14.88 -4.66
CA ARG A 9 9.17 14.45 -5.99
C ARG A 9 8.40 13.14 -5.90
N THR A 10 7.44 12.98 -6.80
CA THR A 10 6.70 11.73 -6.96
C THR A 10 7.17 10.96 -8.20
N VAL A 11 6.88 9.68 -8.23
CA VAL A 11 7.16 8.84 -9.42
C VAL A 11 6.41 9.37 -10.65
N SER A 12 5.17 9.86 -10.48
CA SER A 12 4.40 10.46 -11.56
C SER A 12 5.07 11.69 -12.15
N ASP A 13 5.67 12.56 -11.32
CA ASP A 13 6.40 13.75 -11.80
C ASP A 13 7.54 13.33 -12.73
N VAL A 14 8.34 12.34 -12.33
CA VAL A 14 9.45 11.81 -13.15
C VAL A 14 8.95 11.21 -14.46
N LEU A 15 7.86 10.44 -14.41
CA LEU A 15 7.31 9.81 -15.61
C LEU A 15 6.72 10.83 -16.58
N ASP A 16 6.08 11.89 -16.09
CA ASP A 16 5.52 12.95 -16.91
C ASP A 16 6.61 13.82 -17.52
N GLU A 17 7.64 14.19 -16.76
CA GLU A 17 8.83 14.87 -17.28
C GLU A 17 9.55 14.02 -18.34
N SER A 18 9.63 12.69 -18.12
CA SER A 18 10.32 11.77 -19.05
C SER A 18 9.71 11.74 -20.45
N ARG A 19 8.44 12.12 -20.61
CA ARG A 19 7.77 12.21 -21.92
C ARG A 19 8.29 13.36 -22.76
N GLY A 20 8.60 14.49 -22.11
CA GLY A 20 9.10 15.72 -22.75
C GLY A 20 10.61 15.83 -22.85
N LEU A 21 11.37 14.84 -22.35
CA LEU A 21 12.82 14.95 -22.21
C LEU A 21 13.52 15.17 -23.56
N ARG A 22 13.88 16.43 -23.78
CA ARG A 22 14.87 16.88 -24.78
C ARG A 22 16.28 16.90 -24.21
N ASP A 23 16.42 16.86 -22.89
CA ASP A 23 17.64 17.13 -22.13
C ASP A 23 18.22 15.87 -21.44
N VAL A 24 18.04 14.69 -22.03
CA VAL A 24 18.81 13.51 -21.58
C VAL A 24 20.30 13.77 -21.90
N PRO A 25 21.22 13.56 -20.93
CA PRO A 25 22.65 13.69 -21.19
C PRO A 25 23.08 12.88 -22.43
N GLN A 26 23.85 13.48 -23.34
CA GLN A 26 24.19 12.89 -24.64
C GLN A 26 24.84 11.50 -24.58
N ASN A 27 25.43 11.16 -23.44
CA ASN A 27 26.13 9.90 -23.23
C ASN A 27 25.38 8.92 -22.33
N MET A 28 24.08 9.16 -22.03
CA MET A 28 23.28 8.31 -21.15
C MET A 28 22.04 7.79 -21.87
N PRO A 29 21.79 6.48 -21.85
CA PRO A 29 20.53 5.95 -22.37
C PRO A 29 19.33 6.51 -21.58
N LYS A 30 18.25 6.87 -22.28
CA LYS A 30 17.04 7.42 -21.66
C LYS A 30 16.50 6.54 -20.49
N PRO A 31 16.44 5.21 -20.59
CA PRO A 31 16.02 4.36 -19.48
C PRO A 31 16.88 4.55 -18.22
N THR A 32 18.21 4.59 -18.38
CA THR A 32 19.13 4.80 -17.27
C THR A 32 18.93 6.16 -16.60
N TYR A 33 18.70 7.19 -17.39
CA TYR A 33 18.42 8.53 -16.86
C TYR A 33 17.10 8.55 -16.04
N VAL A 34 16.03 7.96 -16.57
CA VAL A 34 14.76 7.89 -15.85
C VAL A 34 14.90 7.07 -14.57
N GLU A 35 15.67 6.00 -14.60
CA GLU A 35 15.94 5.16 -13.43
C GLU A 35 16.64 5.95 -12.32
N MET A 36 17.66 6.74 -12.65
CA MET A 36 18.30 7.65 -11.69
C MET A 36 17.30 8.67 -11.11
N GLN A 37 16.43 9.23 -11.95
CA GLN A 37 15.41 10.18 -11.48
C GLN A 37 14.35 9.53 -10.58
N LEU A 38 14.07 8.23 -10.78
CA LEU A 38 13.19 7.47 -9.89
C LEU A 38 13.86 7.17 -8.53
N GLU A 39 15.18 6.96 -8.52
CA GLU A 39 15.95 6.84 -7.27
C GLU A 39 15.87 8.13 -6.43
N ASP A 40 15.87 9.31 -7.08
CA ASP A 40 15.70 10.61 -6.43
C ASP A 40 14.30 10.82 -5.80
N CYS A 41 13.30 9.96 -6.12
CA CYS A 41 11.99 10.01 -5.48
C CYS A 41 11.96 9.30 -4.11
N LEU A 42 13.03 8.59 -3.73
CA LEU A 42 13.12 7.92 -2.45
C LEU A 42 13.46 8.94 -1.36
N ALA A 43 12.54 9.12 -0.43
CA ALA A 43 12.80 9.90 0.79
C ALA A 43 13.30 8.95 1.88
N GLU A 44 14.57 9.08 2.25
CA GLU A 44 15.18 8.27 3.29
C GLU A 44 14.80 8.77 4.68
N GLY A 45 14.39 7.86 5.56
CA GLY A 45 13.94 8.15 6.90
C GLY A 45 14.59 7.26 7.97
N ARG A 46 14.20 7.46 9.20
CA ARG A 46 14.67 6.66 10.34
C ARG A 46 13.95 5.32 10.39
N GLY A 47 14.56 4.29 9.83
CA GLY A 47 14.01 2.92 9.88
C GLY A 47 12.90 2.64 8.86
N VAL A 48 12.50 3.65 8.09
CA VAL A 48 11.56 3.52 6.99
C VAL A 48 11.92 4.53 5.89
N ASP A 49 11.91 4.09 4.66
CA ASP A 49 12.04 4.94 3.49
C ASP A 49 10.69 5.05 2.78
N LEU A 50 10.42 6.20 2.19
CA LEU A 50 9.14 6.52 1.55
C LEU A 50 9.33 6.77 0.07
N ILE A 51 8.51 6.15 -0.75
CA ILE A 51 8.32 6.53 -2.14
C ILE A 51 6.85 6.89 -2.39
N VAL A 52 6.59 8.01 -3.06
CA VAL A 52 5.24 8.46 -3.37
C VAL A 52 4.98 8.32 -4.86
N MET A 53 3.95 7.55 -5.21
CA MET A 53 3.59 7.32 -6.60
C MET A 53 3.09 8.58 -7.31
N GLY A 54 2.37 9.45 -6.62
CA GLY A 54 1.72 10.61 -7.22
C GLY A 54 0.52 10.24 -8.09
N ARG A 55 -0.15 11.25 -8.66
CA ARG A 55 -1.27 11.09 -9.59
C ARG A 55 -0.78 11.38 -11.00
N PRO A 56 -0.82 10.40 -11.91
CA PRO A 56 -0.45 10.64 -13.28
C PRO A 56 -1.45 11.59 -13.95
N GLU A 57 -0.94 12.63 -14.61
CA GLU A 57 -1.76 13.55 -15.39
C GLU A 57 -1.91 13.06 -16.83
N GLY A 58 -3.16 12.94 -17.34
CA GLY A 58 -3.47 12.64 -18.75
C GLY A 58 -4.16 11.31 -19.01
N GLN A 59 -4.78 11.22 -20.20
CA GLN A 59 -5.58 10.08 -20.67
C GLN A 59 -4.79 9.04 -21.47
N GLU A 60 -3.47 9.17 -21.60
CA GLU A 60 -2.69 8.31 -22.47
C GLU A 60 -2.21 7.00 -21.81
N CYS A 61 -2.01 5.99 -22.64
CA CYS A 61 -1.55 4.67 -22.22
C CYS A 61 -0.10 4.72 -21.73
N TYR A 62 0.11 4.54 -20.44
CA TYR A 62 1.42 4.54 -19.76
C TYR A 62 2.24 3.26 -19.97
N CYS A 63 2.03 2.50 -21.02
CA CYS A 63 2.59 1.15 -21.15
C CYS A 63 4.12 1.07 -20.99
N SER A 64 4.88 1.99 -21.60
CA SER A 64 6.34 2.01 -21.47
C SER A 64 6.80 2.56 -20.12
N ALA A 65 6.15 3.61 -19.62
CA ALA A 65 6.42 4.18 -18.32
C ALA A 65 6.10 3.18 -17.19
N ASN A 66 4.97 2.50 -17.28
CA ASN A 66 4.61 1.43 -16.34
C ASN A 66 5.61 0.26 -16.37
N GLN A 67 6.18 -0.07 -17.54
CA GLN A 67 7.21 -1.11 -17.61
C GLN A 67 8.51 -0.69 -16.89
N MET A 68 8.94 0.56 -17.10
CA MET A 68 10.13 1.11 -16.41
C MET A 68 9.90 1.17 -14.90
N LEU A 69 8.73 1.65 -14.49
CA LEU A 69 8.35 1.67 -13.08
C LEU A 69 8.35 0.27 -12.46
N ARG A 70 7.78 -0.72 -13.13
CA ARG A 70 7.80 -2.11 -12.65
C ARG A 70 9.22 -2.61 -12.44
N THR A 71 10.11 -2.41 -13.43
CA THR A 71 11.52 -2.82 -13.32
C THR A 71 12.22 -2.13 -12.15
N PHE A 72 11.95 -0.85 -11.95
CA PHE A 72 12.47 -0.08 -10.82
C PHE A 72 11.92 -0.63 -9.49
N MET A 73 10.60 -0.84 -9.38
CA MET A 73 9.96 -1.38 -8.19
C MET A 73 10.44 -2.79 -7.86
N ASP A 74 10.57 -3.68 -8.86
CA ASP A 74 11.06 -5.05 -8.67
C ASP A 74 12.48 -5.04 -8.06
N ARG A 75 13.34 -4.11 -8.49
CA ARG A 75 14.68 -3.95 -7.95
C ARG A 75 14.67 -3.36 -6.54
N MET A 76 13.86 -2.33 -6.30
CA MET A 76 13.73 -1.69 -4.99
C MET A 76 13.21 -2.66 -3.94
N ILE A 77 12.14 -3.40 -4.26
CA ILE A 77 11.55 -4.42 -3.38
C ILE A 77 12.61 -5.45 -2.95
N GLY A 78 13.49 -5.89 -3.87
CA GLY A 78 14.57 -6.82 -3.55
C GLY A 78 15.64 -6.28 -2.59
N SER A 79 15.67 -4.98 -2.34
CA SER A 79 16.64 -4.32 -1.45
C SER A 79 16.13 -4.12 -0.02
N TYR A 80 14.84 -4.36 0.22
CA TYR A 80 14.19 -4.17 1.52
C TYR A 80 13.69 -5.50 2.10
N PRO A 81 13.85 -5.74 3.41
CA PRO A 81 13.31 -6.94 4.06
C PRO A 81 11.78 -6.93 4.10
N THR A 82 11.17 -5.75 4.11
CA THR A 82 9.72 -5.57 4.13
C THR A 82 9.35 -4.34 3.29
N VAL A 83 8.32 -4.48 2.46
CA VAL A 83 7.76 -3.39 1.68
C VAL A 83 6.27 -3.32 1.94
N VAL A 84 5.79 -2.15 2.34
CA VAL A 84 4.36 -1.88 2.55
C VAL A 84 3.87 -0.98 1.43
N VAL A 85 2.83 -1.41 0.72
CA VAL A 85 2.21 -0.63 -0.34
C VAL A 85 0.85 -0.15 0.14
N ASP A 86 0.74 1.14 0.43
CA ASP A 86 -0.53 1.79 0.77
C ASP A 86 -1.26 2.20 -0.51
N ASN A 87 -2.44 1.64 -0.72
CA ASN A 87 -3.25 1.90 -1.91
C ASN A 87 -4.43 2.81 -1.56
N GLU A 88 -4.78 3.71 -2.47
CA GLU A 88 -6.04 4.45 -2.35
C GLU A 88 -7.23 3.49 -2.29
N ALA A 89 -8.30 3.89 -1.61
CA ALA A 89 -9.53 3.11 -1.53
C ALA A 89 -10.08 2.76 -2.92
N GLY A 90 -10.47 1.51 -3.11
CA GLY A 90 -11.06 1.03 -4.34
C GLY A 90 -10.27 -0.09 -5.03
N MET A 91 -10.81 -0.56 -6.16
CA MET A 91 -10.30 -1.74 -6.88
C MET A 91 -9.41 -1.41 -8.08
N GLU A 92 -9.24 -0.14 -8.44
CA GLU A 92 -8.52 0.24 -9.65
C GLU A 92 -7.04 -0.15 -9.62
N HIS A 93 -6.40 -0.01 -8.47
CA HIS A 93 -4.97 -0.33 -8.29
C HIS A 93 -4.71 -1.83 -8.45
N ILE A 94 -5.62 -2.66 -7.97
CA ILE A 94 -5.56 -4.11 -8.11
C ILE A 94 -5.61 -4.51 -9.59
N SER A 95 -6.48 -3.89 -10.39
CA SER A 95 -6.64 -4.19 -11.81
C SER A 95 -5.44 -3.79 -12.67
N ARG A 96 -4.65 -2.81 -12.23
CA ARG A 96 -3.47 -2.31 -12.98
C ARG A 96 -2.23 -3.20 -12.87
N ARG A 97 -2.25 -4.24 -12.03
CA ARG A 97 -1.16 -5.19 -11.82
C ARG A 97 0.20 -4.51 -11.58
N THR A 98 0.20 -3.42 -10.81
CA THR A 98 1.43 -2.67 -10.52
C THR A 98 2.33 -3.38 -9.53
N THR A 99 1.77 -4.23 -8.67
CA THR A 99 2.49 -5.00 -7.66
C THR A 99 2.49 -6.49 -8.04
N ARG A 100 3.63 -7.15 -7.95
CA ARG A 100 3.80 -8.59 -8.18
C ARG A 100 4.22 -9.26 -6.88
N ASP A 101 3.93 -10.56 -6.77
CA ASP A 101 4.38 -11.41 -5.66
C ASP A 101 4.04 -10.81 -4.29
N ILE A 102 2.75 -10.58 -4.07
CA ILE A 102 2.24 -10.06 -2.80
C ILE A 102 2.17 -11.20 -1.79
N ASP A 103 2.95 -11.11 -0.72
CA ASP A 103 2.92 -12.13 0.35
C ASP A 103 1.63 -12.03 1.16
N LEU A 104 1.20 -10.81 1.49
CA LEU A 104 0.01 -10.54 2.27
C LEU A 104 -0.75 -9.32 1.72
N LEU A 105 -2.00 -9.50 1.35
CA LEU A 105 -2.94 -8.44 1.03
C LEU A 105 -3.87 -8.22 2.23
N LEU A 106 -3.73 -7.09 2.90
CA LEU A 106 -4.64 -6.67 3.95
C LEU A 106 -5.74 -5.79 3.35
N VAL A 107 -6.98 -6.24 3.45
CA VAL A 107 -8.16 -5.47 3.05
C VAL A 107 -8.72 -4.77 4.28
N VAL A 108 -8.53 -3.45 4.35
CA VAL A 108 -9.01 -2.66 5.48
C VAL A 108 -10.47 -2.28 5.25
N SER A 109 -11.32 -2.52 6.24
CA SER A 109 -12.76 -2.31 6.17
C SER A 109 -13.29 -1.84 7.52
N ASP A 110 -14.38 -1.09 7.50
CA ASP A 110 -15.17 -0.87 8.70
C ASP A 110 -16.07 -2.08 9.04
N ALA A 111 -16.67 -2.07 10.24
CA ALA A 111 -17.55 -3.14 10.71
C ALA A 111 -18.98 -3.05 10.12
N SER A 112 -19.15 -2.51 8.91
CA SER A 112 -20.44 -2.37 8.25
C SER A 112 -20.73 -3.49 7.25
N LEU A 113 -22.01 -3.71 6.91
CA LEU A 113 -22.40 -4.61 5.83
C LEU A 113 -21.86 -4.16 4.46
N ALA A 114 -21.71 -2.86 4.25
CA ALA A 114 -21.15 -2.32 3.02
C ALA A 114 -19.64 -2.61 2.92
N GLY A 115 -18.90 -2.39 4.00
CA GLY A 115 -17.49 -2.73 4.11
C GLY A 115 -17.22 -4.21 3.90
N ALA A 116 -18.01 -5.09 4.56
CA ALA A 116 -17.86 -6.53 4.39
C ALA A 116 -18.09 -6.97 2.92
N ARG A 117 -19.11 -6.42 2.25
CA ARG A 117 -19.36 -6.71 0.82
C ARG A 117 -18.26 -6.20 -0.08
N ALA A 118 -17.71 -5.01 0.21
CA ALA A 118 -16.58 -4.45 -0.54
C ALA A 118 -15.34 -5.32 -0.38
N SER A 119 -15.01 -5.74 0.84
CA SER A 119 -13.88 -6.62 1.14
C SER A 119 -14.02 -7.97 0.40
N ARG A 120 -15.22 -8.53 0.41
CA ARG A 120 -15.53 -9.75 -0.33
C ARG A 120 -15.29 -9.56 -1.83
N ARG A 121 -15.80 -8.46 -2.41
CA ARG A 121 -15.62 -8.16 -3.83
C ARG A 121 -14.15 -7.97 -4.21
N ILE A 122 -13.34 -7.39 -3.32
CA ILE A 122 -11.87 -7.27 -3.53
C ILE A 122 -11.25 -8.67 -3.59
N ALA A 123 -11.56 -9.55 -2.64
CA ALA A 123 -11.04 -10.92 -2.63
C ALA A 123 -11.44 -11.71 -3.88
N ASP A 124 -12.70 -11.61 -4.30
CA ASP A 124 -13.19 -12.22 -5.54
C ASP A 124 -12.43 -11.71 -6.77
N LEU A 125 -12.19 -10.40 -6.84
CA LEU A 125 -11.46 -9.77 -7.95
C LEU A 125 -10.00 -10.22 -8.03
N VAL A 126 -9.34 -10.43 -6.88
CA VAL A 126 -7.99 -10.99 -6.85
C VAL A 126 -7.96 -12.37 -7.50
N GLY A 127 -8.95 -13.21 -7.19
CA GLY A 127 -9.10 -14.53 -7.81
C GLY A 127 -9.46 -14.46 -9.31
N GLU A 128 -10.44 -13.62 -9.68
CA GLU A 128 -10.88 -13.42 -11.07
C GLU A 128 -9.73 -12.94 -11.99
N LEU A 129 -8.83 -12.10 -11.46
CA LEU A 129 -7.69 -11.55 -12.19
C LEU A 129 -6.43 -12.42 -12.09
N GLU A 130 -6.50 -13.54 -11.36
CA GLU A 130 -5.36 -14.44 -11.10
C GLU A 130 -4.12 -13.67 -10.62
N LEU A 131 -4.32 -12.74 -9.67
CA LEU A 131 -3.23 -11.95 -9.14
C LEU A 131 -2.32 -12.81 -8.24
N PRO A 132 -1.00 -12.65 -8.32
CA PRO A 132 -0.06 -13.40 -7.50
C PRO A 132 -0.05 -12.89 -6.06
N VAL A 133 -1.12 -13.17 -5.32
CA VAL A 133 -1.28 -12.88 -3.89
C VAL A 133 -1.27 -14.20 -3.13
N LYS A 134 -0.32 -14.36 -2.21
CA LYS A 134 -0.22 -15.60 -1.44
C LYS A 134 -1.31 -15.73 -0.38
N ARG A 135 -1.62 -14.63 0.31
CA ARG A 135 -2.65 -14.58 1.37
C ARG A 135 -3.45 -13.29 1.30
N ILE A 136 -4.73 -13.41 1.64
CA ILE A 136 -5.65 -12.28 1.77
C ILE A 136 -6.27 -12.36 3.16
N ALA A 137 -6.26 -11.25 3.88
CA ALA A 137 -6.94 -11.13 5.16
C ALA A 137 -7.64 -9.78 5.29
N VAL A 138 -8.70 -9.72 6.08
CA VAL A 138 -9.45 -8.49 6.37
C VAL A 138 -9.02 -7.95 7.72
N VAL A 139 -8.78 -6.65 7.75
CA VAL A 139 -8.59 -5.86 8.98
C VAL A 139 -9.85 -5.04 9.17
N VAL A 140 -10.46 -5.15 10.34
CA VAL A 140 -11.65 -4.35 10.68
C VAL A 140 -11.21 -3.15 11.50
N ASP A 141 -11.33 -1.97 10.91
CA ASP A 141 -10.90 -0.70 11.52
C ASP A 141 -12.05 -0.02 12.28
N GLY A 142 -11.71 0.69 13.36
CA GLY A 142 -12.64 1.43 14.20
C GLY A 142 -13.59 0.57 15.02
N ALA A 143 -13.28 -0.71 15.25
CA ALA A 143 -14.12 -1.65 15.98
C ALA A 143 -13.30 -2.63 16.82
N GLU A 144 -13.91 -3.18 17.86
CA GLU A 144 -13.37 -4.27 18.69
C GLU A 144 -14.01 -5.62 18.34
N GLU A 145 -15.17 -5.58 17.74
CA GLU A 145 -15.96 -6.76 17.32
C GLU A 145 -16.84 -6.41 16.11
N MET A 146 -17.42 -7.40 15.49
CA MET A 146 -18.42 -7.21 14.43
C MET A 146 -19.67 -8.05 14.67
N ALA A 147 -20.82 -7.53 14.21
CA ALA A 147 -22.07 -8.22 14.29
C ALA A 147 -22.09 -9.47 13.39
N GLU A 148 -22.83 -10.52 13.82
CA GLU A 148 -22.94 -11.79 13.10
C GLU A 148 -23.26 -11.67 11.59
N PRO A 149 -24.17 -10.79 11.14
CA PRO A 149 -24.43 -10.64 9.71
C PRO A 149 -23.21 -10.12 8.92
N VAL A 150 -22.33 -9.33 9.53
CA VAL A 150 -21.08 -8.83 8.94
C VAL A 150 -20.07 -9.97 8.90
N ALA A 151 -19.89 -10.66 10.02
CA ALA A 151 -19.00 -11.81 10.13
C ALA A 151 -19.34 -12.90 9.10
N SER A 152 -20.60 -13.24 8.94
CA SER A 152 -21.07 -14.25 7.98
C SER A 152 -20.71 -13.90 6.54
N ILE A 153 -20.75 -12.62 6.13
CA ILE A 153 -20.36 -12.19 4.78
C ILE A 153 -18.86 -12.40 4.58
N LEU A 154 -18.04 -12.06 5.56
CA LEU A 154 -16.59 -12.17 5.45
C LEU A 154 -16.13 -13.63 5.50
N THR A 155 -16.61 -14.41 6.46
CA THR A 155 -16.11 -15.76 6.70
C THR A 155 -16.83 -16.85 5.89
N GLY A 156 -18.01 -16.57 5.34
CA GLY A 156 -18.87 -17.55 4.68
C GLY A 156 -18.24 -18.32 3.51
N ASP A 157 -17.26 -17.73 2.83
CA ASP A 157 -16.47 -18.37 1.77
C ASP A 157 -14.97 -18.43 2.12
N GLY A 158 -14.65 -18.43 3.42
CA GLY A 158 -13.29 -18.66 3.91
C GLY A 158 -12.35 -17.44 3.85
N LEU A 159 -12.88 -16.24 3.69
CA LEU A 159 -12.06 -15.03 3.83
C LEU A 159 -11.72 -14.82 5.32
N ARG A 160 -10.41 -14.73 5.61
CA ARG A 160 -9.92 -14.62 6.97
C ARG A 160 -10.04 -13.19 7.49
N VAL A 161 -10.47 -13.03 8.72
CA VAL A 161 -10.35 -11.78 9.48
C VAL A 161 -9.07 -11.85 10.29
N ALA A 162 -8.09 -11.01 9.98
CA ALA A 162 -6.80 -10.95 10.66
C ALA A 162 -6.93 -10.37 12.07
N GLY A 163 -7.78 -9.36 12.22
CA GLY A 163 -8.01 -8.71 13.50
C GLY A 163 -8.83 -7.44 13.41
N PHE A 164 -8.94 -6.80 14.56
CA PHE A 164 -9.66 -5.54 14.76
C PHE A 164 -8.69 -4.46 15.23
N VAL A 165 -8.78 -3.28 14.65
CA VAL A 165 -8.06 -2.10 15.10
C VAL A 165 -9.09 -1.23 15.83
N PRO A 166 -9.00 -1.05 17.15
CA PRO A 166 -9.95 -0.26 17.90
C PRO A 166 -9.78 1.23 17.58
N HIS A 167 -10.84 2.00 17.83
CA HIS A 167 -10.74 3.46 17.76
C HIS A 167 -9.73 3.95 18.80
N ASP A 168 -8.69 4.67 18.34
CA ASP A 168 -7.66 5.23 19.21
C ASP A 168 -7.66 6.75 19.12
N PRO A 169 -8.01 7.47 20.21
CA PRO A 169 -8.00 8.92 20.24
C PRO A 169 -6.64 9.55 19.94
N LEU A 170 -5.53 8.83 20.23
CA LEU A 170 -4.19 9.33 19.96
C LEU A 170 -3.92 9.47 18.45
N ILE A 171 -4.49 8.61 17.61
CA ILE A 171 -4.40 8.75 16.16
C ILE A 171 -5.01 10.08 15.71
N VAL A 172 -6.21 10.41 16.22
CA VAL A 172 -6.89 11.66 15.90
C VAL A 172 -6.09 12.87 16.40
N GLU A 173 -5.50 12.79 17.59
CA GLU A 173 -4.65 13.84 18.15
C GLU A 173 -3.40 14.07 17.29
N GLN A 174 -2.72 12.99 16.89
CA GLN A 174 -1.55 13.06 15.99
C GLN A 174 -1.92 13.67 14.64
N GLU A 175 -3.05 13.26 14.08
CA GLU A 175 -3.53 13.77 12.79
C GLU A 175 -3.84 15.28 12.86
N LEU A 176 -4.54 15.74 13.91
CA LEU A 176 -4.86 17.15 14.12
C LEU A 176 -3.61 18.02 14.37
N SER A 177 -2.59 17.46 14.98
CA SER A 177 -1.30 18.15 15.24
C SER A 177 -0.31 18.03 14.08
N ALA A 178 -0.66 17.31 13.01
CA ALA A 178 0.21 16.96 11.90
C ALA A 178 1.51 16.25 12.35
N ALA A 179 1.44 15.54 13.45
CA ALA A 179 2.54 14.74 13.96
C ALA A 179 2.57 13.35 13.30
N SER A 180 3.70 12.67 13.41
CA SER A 180 3.88 11.35 12.79
C SER A 180 3.17 10.25 13.56
N LEU A 181 2.43 9.38 12.89
CA LEU A 181 1.89 8.15 13.48
C LEU A 181 3.00 7.18 13.94
N LEU A 182 4.23 7.32 13.42
CA LEU A 182 5.38 6.54 13.92
C LEU A 182 5.83 6.95 15.33
N GLU A 183 5.32 8.07 15.85
CA GLU A 183 5.56 8.55 17.20
C GLU A 183 4.50 8.11 18.22
N LEU A 184 3.50 7.34 17.76
CA LEU A 184 2.52 6.75 18.67
C LEU A 184 3.23 5.85 19.70
N PRO A 185 2.81 5.91 20.98
CA PRO A 185 3.41 5.07 22.00
C PRO A 185 3.10 3.59 21.78
N ASP A 186 4.00 2.71 22.19
CA ASP A 186 3.86 1.26 22.05
C ASP A 186 2.64 0.68 22.78
N ASP A 187 2.11 1.40 23.78
CA ASP A 187 0.90 1.04 24.52
C ASP A 187 -0.39 1.61 23.91
N SER A 188 -0.32 2.30 22.77
CA SER A 188 -1.50 2.68 21.99
C SER A 188 -2.30 1.44 21.60
N PRO A 189 -3.63 1.42 21.86
CA PRO A 189 -4.47 0.27 21.52
C PRO A 189 -4.41 -0.12 20.06
N ALA A 190 -4.37 0.85 19.16
CA ALA A 190 -4.26 0.61 17.72
C ALA A 190 -2.90 0.01 17.35
N VAL A 191 -1.80 0.53 17.92
CA VAL A 191 -0.45 -0.01 17.69
C VAL A 191 -0.35 -1.46 18.18
N GLN A 192 -0.83 -1.74 19.38
CA GLN A 192 -0.84 -3.11 19.91
C GLN A 192 -1.66 -4.07 19.06
N ALA A 193 -2.85 -3.66 18.63
CA ALA A 193 -3.71 -4.48 17.78
C ALA A 193 -3.04 -4.80 16.43
N VAL A 194 -2.41 -3.82 15.78
CA VAL A 194 -1.69 -4.02 14.52
C VAL A 194 -0.46 -4.91 14.72
N GLN A 195 0.30 -4.72 15.79
CA GLN A 195 1.47 -5.55 16.08
C GLN A 195 1.09 -7.02 16.33
N GLU A 196 0.03 -7.27 17.09
CA GLU A 196 -0.45 -8.63 17.38
C GLU A 196 -0.95 -9.31 16.09
N MET A 197 -1.74 -8.60 15.30
CA MET A 197 -2.26 -9.07 14.03
C MET A 197 -1.12 -9.42 13.05
N LEU A 198 -0.17 -8.53 12.85
CA LEU A 198 0.96 -8.76 11.93
C LEU A 198 1.85 -9.90 12.42
N ARG A 199 2.04 -10.04 13.73
CA ARG A 199 2.79 -11.18 14.27
C ARG A 199 2.10 -12.50 13.92
N GLY A 200 0.78 -12.60 14.11
CA GLY A 200 0.01 -13.77 13.72
C GLY A 200 0.06 -14.06 12.23
N GLU A 201 0.01 -13.02 11.37
CA GLU A 201 0.05 -13.18 9.91
C GLU A 201 1.45 -13.54 9.37
N LEU A 202 2.52 -13.10 10.01
CA LEU A 202 3.89 -13.31 9.53
C LEU A 202 4.53 -14.59 10.10
N GLU A 203 4.12 -15.06 11.27
CA GLU A 203 4.64 -16.29 11.88
C GLU A 203 4.08 -17.58 11.23
N GLU A 204 2.97 -17.52 10.51
CA GLU A 204 2.42 -18.67 9.78
C GLU A 204 3.30 -19.14 8.59
N ASP A 205 4.31 -18.37 8.20
CA ASP A 205 5.21 -18.66 7.08
C ASP A 205 6.60 -19.21 7.54
N ALA A 206 6.87 -19.32 8.84
CA ALA A 206 8.14 -19.78 9.39
C ALA A 206 8.09 -21.27 9.77
#